data_ca0542609cbadfc3206b3e62341e7687
#
_entry.id   ca0542609cbadfc3206b3e62341e7687
#
_cell.length_a   1.000
_cell.length_b   1.000
_cell.length_c   1.000
_cell.angle_alpha   90.00
_cell.angle_beta   90.00
_cell.angle_gamma   90.00
#
_symmetry.space_group_name_H-M   'P 1'
#
loop_
_entity.id
_entity.type
_entity.pdbx_description
1 polymer ?
#
loop_
_entity_poly.entity_id
_entity_poly.type
_entity_poly.pdbx_seq_one_letter_code
_entity_poly.pdbx_strand_id
1 'polypeptide(L)'
;MNTERRSITRPDGRDIDFLVAGPADGLPLVLHEGTPIGLVLYPPTVQAARLRGLRVILAARPGYEGSTPRPGRRVVDVAQDTAAVLDELGADTFVTAGWSGGGPHALACAAALPGRCLAAASIAGVAPYQARGLDWLAGMGPENIAEFGAAVRGEAALTAFLDHEAVMLSTLTGESVAKSLGGLVIEADQAVLTGEFADYVAAGLRASMNSGIAGWRDDDLAFVEDWGFSLGWESPGGEPPGGEPQAQAPAPVAVWQGDQDRMVPFAHGQWLAANIRGARVHLMPGGGHLSMTVSAFDRILDDLLDLAGLTA
;
A
#
# COMPACT_ATOMS: atom_id res chain seq x y z
N MET A 1 -21.57 10.23 3.04
CA MET A 1 -21.27 9.00 2.24
C MET A 1 -21.54 7.81 3.13
N ASN A 2 -22.18 6.75 2.62
CA ASN A 2 -22.42 5.55 3.42
C ASN A 2 -21.18 4.67 3.34
N THR A 3 -20.40 4.63 4.41
CA THR A 3 -19.27 3.70 4.58
C THR A 3 -19.75 2.58 5.48
N GLU A 4 -19.58 1.35 5.05
CA GLU A 4 -19.95 0.15 5.79
C GLU A 4 -18.67 -0.55 6.27
N ARG A 5 -18.58 -0.87 7.57
CA ARG A 5 -17.54 -1.75 8.11
C ARG A 5 -18.11 -3.16 8.19
N ARG A 6 -17.33 -4.11 7.69
CA ARG A 6 -17.65 -5.54 7.64
C ARG A 6 -16.46 -6.36 8.11
N SER A 7 -16.74 -7.60 8.50
CA SER A 7 -15.75 -8.60 8.83
C SER A 7 -16.12 -9.94 8.22
N ILE A 8 -15.13 -10.70 7.79
CA ILE A 8 -15.29 -12.10 7.36
C ILE A 8 -14.31 -12.99 8.13
N THR A 9 -14.73 -14.24 8.37
CA THR A 9 -13.84 -15.29 8.91
C THR A 9 -13.44 -16.20 7.77
N ARG A 10 -12.14 -16.34 7.54
CA ARG A 10 -11.58 -17.24 6.52
C ARG A 10 -11.67 -18.71 6.96
N PRO A 11 -11.54 -19.67 6.00
CA PRO A 11 -11.50 -21.09 6.34
C PRO A 11 -10.36 -21.52 7.28
N ASP A 12 -9.28 -20.73 7.32
CA ASP A 12 -8.15 -20.93 8.24
C ASP A 12 -8.40 -20.35 9.65
N GLY A 13 -9.60 -19.80 9.91
CA GLY A 13 -10.03 -19.25 11.18
C GLY A 13 -9.58 -17.80 11.43
N ARG A 14 -8.91 -17.15 10.47
CA ARG A 14 -8.53 -15.73 10.58
C ARG A 14 -9.69 -14.83 10.20
N ASP A 15 -9.87 -13.76 10.95
CA ASP A 15 -10.79 -12.69 10.63
C ASP A 15 -10.10 -11.61 9.77
N ILE A 16 -10.87 -11.00 8.87
CA ILE A 16 -10.48 -9.85 8.06
C ILE A 16 -11.54 -8.77 8.23
N ASP A 17 -11.15 -7.64 8.79
CA ASP A 17 -11.94 -6.42 8.82
C ASP A 17 -11.76 -5.61 7.56
N PHE A 18 -12.82 -5.00 7.06
CA PHE A 18 -12.73 -4.13 5.89
C PHE A 18 -13.82 -3.07 5.83
N LEU A 19 -13.56 -2.00 5.10
CA LEU A 19 -14.51 -0.95 4.78
C LEU A 19 -14.95 -1.07 3.32
N VAL A 20 -16.22 -0.76 3.08
CA VAL A 20 -16.79 -0.66 1.75
C VAL A 20 -17.49 0.69 1.61
N ALA A 21 -17.24 1.40 0.50
CA ALA A 21 -17.90 2.68 0.19
C ALA A 21 -18.12 2.84 -1.32
N GLY A 22 -19.21 3.52 -1.70
CA GLY A 22 -19.53 3.75 -3.11
C GLY A 22 -20.72 2.92 -3.60
N PRO A 23 -20.97 2.86 -4.94
CA PRO A 23 -22.11 2.13 -5.51
C PRO A 23 -21.97 0.62 -5.30
N ALA A 24 -23.08 -0.04 -4.95
CA ALA A 24 -23.07 -1.48 -4.65
C ALA A 24 -22.71 -2.36 -5.87
N ASP A 25 -23.05 -1.89 -7.06
CA ASP A 25 -22.79 -2.50 -8.37
C ASP A 25 -21.54 -1.93 -9.07
N GLY A 26 -20.80 -1.03 -8.39
CA GLY A 26 -19.57 -0.45 -8.93
C GLY A 26 -18.44 -1.47 -9.02
N LEU A 27 -17.55 -1.26 -10.02
CA LEU A 27 -16.32 -2.06 -10.10
C LEU A 27 -15.49 -1.87 -8.82
N PRO A 28 -15.08 -2.95 -8.14
CA PRO A 28 -14.21 -2.87 -6.99
C PRO A 28 -12.88 -2.16 -7.27
N LEU A 29 -12.59 -1.14 -6.47
CA LEU A 29 -11.29 -0.53 -6.30
C LEU A 29 -10.75 -0.97 -4.93
N VAL A 30 -9.86 -1.94 -4.92
CA VAL A 30 -9.18 -2.36 -3.69
C VAL A 30 -8.03 -1.40 -3.40
N LEU A 31 -8.11 -0.71 -2.28
CA LEU A 31 -7.05 0.18 -1.81
C LEU A 31 -6.17 -0.54 -0.77
N HIS A 32 -4.87 -0.35 -0.90
CA HIS A 32 -3.88 -0.76 0.10
C HIS A 32 -3.22 0.51 0.64
N GLU A 33 -3.51 0.82 1.89
CA GLU A 33 -2.96 1.99 2.57
C GLU A 33 -1.47 1.82 2.91
N GLY A 34 -0.81 2.94 3.18
CA GLY A 34 0.56 2.95 3.66
C GLY A 34 0.73 2.23 5.00
N THR A 35 1.96 2.06 5.42
CA THR A 35 2.34 1.49 6.70
C THR A 35 2.87 2.61 7.61
N PRO A 36 2.36 2.75 8.85
CA PRO A 36 1.18 2.08 9.40
C PRO A 36 -0.09 2.97 9.28
N ILE A 37 -1.04 2.57 8.46
CA ILE A 37 -2.34 3.25 8.36
C ILE A 37 -3.45 2.21 8.62
N GLY A 38 -4.37 2.52 9.55
CA GLY A 38 -5.53 1.68 9.86
C GLY A 38 -6.71 1.90 8.93
N LEU A 39 -7.87 1.31 9.29
CA LEU A 39 -9.11 1.37 8.48
C LEU A 39 -9.76 2.76 8.56
N VAL A 40 -9.23 3.70 7.81
CA VAL A 40 -9.80 5.04 7.64
C VAL A 40 -9.85 5.37 6.15
N LEU A 41 -11.01 5.77 5.64
CA LEU A 41 -11.15 6.21 4.26
C LEU A 41 -11.06 7.74 4.18
N TYR A 42 -10.25 8.24 3.27
CA TYR A 42 -10.20 9.67 2.94
C TYR A 42 -11.42 10.05 2.08
N PRO A 43 -12.32 10.95 2.55
CA PRO A 43 -13.55 11.24 1.83
C PRO A 43 -13.37 11.70 0.37
N PRO A 44 -12.38 12.55 0.03
CA PRO A 44 -12.10 12.90 -1.36
C PRO A 44 -11.73 11.70 -2.25
N THR A 45 -10.97 10.72 -1.73
CA THR A 45 -10.65 9.47 -2.45
C THR A 45 -11.92 8.68 -2.79
N VAL A 46 -12.82 8.52 -1.81
CA VAL A 46 -14.11 7.85 -2.03
C VAL A 46 -14.97 8.60 -3.04
N GLN A 47 -14.97 9.92 -3.00
CA GLN A 47 -15.72 10.75 -3.96
C GLN A 47 -15.14 10.61 -5.37
N ALA A 48 -13.84 10.67 -5.54
CA ALA A 48 -13.16 10.52 -6.84
C ALA A 48 -13.45 9.13 -7.45
N ALA A 49 -13.40 8.08 -6.64
CA ALA A 49 -13.75 6.72 -7.05
C ALA A 49 -15.23 6.60 -7.47
N ARG A 50 -16.13 7.16 -6.68
CA ARG A 50 -17.58 7.15 -6.96
C ARG A 50 -17.93 7.85 -8.27
N LEU A 51 -17.29 8.96 -8.59
CA LEU A 51 -17.50 9.68 -9.86
C LEU A 51 -17.13 8.84 -11.08
N ARG A 52 -16.33 7.78 -10.90
CA ARG A 52 -15.91 6.82 -11.92
C ARG A 52 -16.65 5.48 -11.83
N GLY A 53 -17.72 5.42 -11.05
CA GLY A 53 -18.48 4.17 -10.87
C GLY A 53 -17.74 3.09 -10.09
N LEU A 54 -16.70 3.46 -9.33
CA LEU A 54 -15.93 2.52 -8.53
C LEU A 54 -16.51 2.33 -7.14
N ARG A 55 -16.43 1.11 -6.63
CA ARG A 55 -16.73 0.71 -5.25
C ARG A 55 -15.45 0.52 -4.48
N VAL A 56 -15.14 1.44 -3.57
CA VAL A 56 -13.93 1.38 -2.75
C VAL A 56 -14.01 0.24 -1.74
N ILE A 57 -12.98 -0.57 -1.66
CA ILE A 57 -12.76 -1.61 -0.66
C ILE A 57 -11.41 -1.35 -0.01
N LEU A 58 -11.39 -1.22 1.31
CA LEU A 58 -10.18 -1.09 2.11
C LEU A 58 -10.17 -2.20 3.16
N ALA A 59 -9.30 -3.17 3.01
CA ALA A 59 -9.14 -4.26 3.98
C ALA A 59 -7.97 -3.98 4.92
N ALA A 60 -8.18 -4.20 6.22
CA ALA A 60 -7.12 -4.20 7.20
C ALA A 60 -6.20 -5.40 6.97
N ARG A 61 -4.92 -5.14 6.75
CA ARG A 61 -3.91 -6.22 6.68
C ARG A 61 -3.83 -6.96 8.01
N PRO A 62 -3.35 -8.22 8.03
CA PRO A 62 -3.23 -9.00 9.27
C PRO A 62 -2.50 -8.23 10.36
N GLY A 63 -3.10 -8.17 11.54
CA GLY A 63 -2.57 -7.45 12.70
C GLY A 63 -3.02 -6.00 12.85
N TYR A 64 -3.76 -5.46 11.88
CA TYR A 64 -4.42 -4.16 12.00
C TYR A 64 -5.90 -4.34 12.35
N GLU A 65 -6.43 -3.44 13.18
CA GLU A 65 -7.84 -3.41 13.60
C GLU A 65 -8.32 -4.78 14.12
N GLY A 66 -9.44 -5.29 13.57
CA GLY A 66 -9.98 -6.62 13.90
C GLY A 66 -9.40 -7.77 13.06
N SER A 67 -8.47 -7.48 12.14
CA SER A 67 -7.85 -8.54 11.34
C SER A 67 -6.85 -9.36 12.14
N THR A 68 -7.01 -10.69 12.13
CA THR A 68 -6.16 -11.61 12.88
C THR A 68 -4.69 -11.47 12.46
N PRO A 69 -3.74 -11.28 13.38
CA PRO A 69 -2.31 -11.24 13.06
C PRO A 69 -1.83 -12.50 12.34
N ARG A 70 -0.86 -12.33 11.43
CA ARG A 70 -0.22 -13.44 10.70
C ARG A 70 1.30 -13.24 10.71
N PRO A 71 2.00 -13.57 11.78
CA PRO A 71 3.44 -13.45 11.86
C PRO A 71 4.14 -14.25 10.75
N GLY A 72 5.22 -13.68 10.20
CA GLY A 72 5.98 -14.34 9.13
C GLY A 72 5.27 -14.33 7.76
N ARG A 73 4.22 -13.51 7.60
CA ARG A 73 3.60 -13.31 6.27
C ARG A 73 4.57 -12.66 5.32
N ARG A 74 4.42 -12.98 4.05
CA ARG A 74 5.08 -12.29 2.94
C ARG A 74 4.12 -11.30 2.30
N VAL A 75 4.64 -10.38 1.50
CA VAL A 75 3.84 -9.40 0.77
C VAL A 75 2.78 -10.08 -0.10
N VAL A 76 3.11 -11.19 -0.76
CA VAL A 76 2.18 -11.95 -1.64
C VAL A 76 0.95 -12.47 -0.91
N ASP A 77 1.03 -12.70 0.38
CA ASP A 77 -0.06 -13.30 1.15
C ASP A 77 -1.33 -12.44 1.20
N VAL A 78 -1.21 -11.11 0.98
CA VAL A 78 -2.35 -10.19 0.90
C VAL A 78 -3.31 -10.54 -0.23
N ALA A 79 -2.82 -11.14 -1.32
CA ALA A 79 -3.65 -11.50 -2.46
C ALA A 79 -4.75 -12.51 -2.07
N GLN A 80 -4.45 -13.45 -1.18
CA GLN A 80 -5.44 -14.41 -0.68
C GLN A 80 -6.52 -13.74 0.18
N ASP A 81 -6.14 -12.75 1.00
CA ASP A 81 -7.07 -12.02 1.84
C ASP A 81 -7.94 -11.09 0.99
N THR A 82 -7.36 -10.44 -0.02
CA THR A 82 -8.09 -9.66 -1.04
C THR A 82 -9.10 -10.53 -1.79
N ALA A 83 -8.71 -11.71 -2.26
CA ALA A 83 -9.60 -12.62 -2.94
C ALA A 83 -10.79 -13.03 -2.06
N ALA A 84 -10.56 -13.33 -0.77
CA ALA A 84 -11.63 -13.70 0.16
C ALA A 84 -12.63 -12.56 0.38
N VAL A 85 -12.17 -11.31 0.49
CA VAL A 85 -13.05 -10.14 0.60
C VAL A 85 -13.87 -9.93 -0.67
N LEU A 86 -13.26 -10.09 -1.85
CA LEU A 86 -13.95 -9.98 -3.13
C LEU A 86 -15.01 -11.10 -3.31
N ASP A 87 -14.69 -12.32 -2.90
CA ASP A 87 -15.62 -13.46 -2.95
C ASP A 87 -16.85 -13.22 -2.06
N GLU A 88 -16.65 -12.70 -0.85
CA GLU A 88 -17.72 -12.29 0.06
C GLU A 88 -18.63 -11.20 -0.56
N LEU A 89 -18.04 -10.32 -1.36
CA LEU A 89 -18.77 -9.24 -2.03
C LEU A 89 -19.38 -9.64 -3.37
N GLY A 90 -19.16 -10.90 -3.81
CA GLY A 90 -19.62 -11.42 -5.10
C GLY A 90 -18.95 -10.74 -6.30
N ALA A 91 -17.70 -10.30 -6.15
CA ALA A 91 -16.96 -9.57 -7.17
C ALA A 91 -15.92 -10.47 -7.85
N ASP A 92 -16.08 -10.70 -9.14
CA ASP A 92 -15.18 -11.54 -9.93
C ASP A 92 -13.89 -10.82 -10.30
N THR A 93 -13.97 -9.53 -10.64
CA THR A 93 -12.85 -8.70 -11.09
C THR A 93 -12.74 -7.40 -10.30
N PHE A 94 -11.56 -6.80 -10.30
CA PHE A 94 -11.27 -5.56 -9.60
C PHE A 94 -10.06 -4.82 -10.21
N VAL A 95 -9.93 -3.56 -9.85
CA VAL A 95 -8.69 -2.79 -9.99
C VAL A 95 -8.13 -2.50 -8.60
N THR A 96 -6.81 -2.27 -8.51
CA THR A 96 -6.18 -2.03 -7.22
C THR A 96 -5.18 -0.88 -7.26
N ALA A 97 -5.07 -0.16 -6.16
CA ALA A 97 -4.06 0.86 -5.97
C ALA A 97 -3.47 0.74 -4.56
N GLY A 98 -2.16 0.87 -4.47
CA GLY A 98 -1.45 0.84 -3.19
C GLY A 98 -0.54 2.04 -3.02
N TRP A 99 -0.67 2.70 -1.87
CA TRP A 99 0.14 3.86 -1.53
C TRP A 99 1.23 3.49 -0.52
N SER A 100 2.48 3.96 -0.75
CA SER A 100 3.59 3.74 0.19
C SER A 100 3.81 2.24 0.45
N GLY A 101 3.78 1.78 1.70
CA GLY A 101 3.77 0.36 2.07
C GLY A 101 2.62 -0.45 1.46
N GLY A 102 1.56 0.20 0.96
CA GLY A 102 0.50 -0.44 0.18
C GLY A 102 0.91 -0.81 -1.25
N GLY A 103 1.90 -0.13 -1.82
CA GLY A 103 2.39 -0.36 -3.18
C GLY A 103 2.76 -1.82 -3.46
N PRO A 104 3.64 -2.44 -2.66
CA PRO A 104 3.96 -3.86 -2.76
C PRO A 104 2.75 -4.78 -2.76
N HIS A 105 1.73 -4.46 -1.95
CA HIS A 105 0.50 -5.26 -1.85
C HIS A 105 -0.38 -5.16 -3.10
N ALA A 106 -0.47 -3.96 -3.71
CA ALA A 106 -1.14 -3.82 -5.02
C ALA A 106 -0.40 -4.61 -6.10
N LEU A 107 0.94 -4.57 -6.12
CA LEU A 107 1.77 -5.37 -7.02
C LEU A 107 1.58 -6.88 -6.80
N ALA A 108 1.44 -7.32 -5.54
CA ALA A 108 1.13 -8.71 -5.21
C ALA A 108 -0.20 -9.17 -5.80
N CYS A 109 -1.23 -8.32 -5.74
CA CYS A 109 -2.53 -8.62 -6.36
C CYS A 109 -2.41 -8.75 -7.89
N ALA A 110 -1.64 -7.87 -8.55
CA ALA A 110 -1.39 -7.96 -9.98
C ALA A 110 -0.68 -9.27 -10.38
N ALA A 111 0.25 -9.73 -9.55
CA ALA A 111 1.02 -10.94 -9.80
C ALA A 111 0.25 -12.22 -9.48
N ALA A 112 -0.45 -12.27 -8.34
CA ALA A 112 -1.01 -13.50 -7.79
C ALA A 112 -2.50 -13.72 -8.10
N LEU A 113 -3.22 -12.73 -8.63
CA LEU A 113 -4.63 -12.82 -9.01
C LEU A 113 -4.85 -12.54 -10.51
N PRO A 114 -4.12 -13.24 -11.42
CA PRO A 114 -4.29 -13.03 -12.84
C PRO A 114 -5.73 -13.35 -13.26
N GLY A 115 -6.28 -12.53 -14.16
CA GLY A 115 -7.67 -12.67 -14.63
C GLY A 115 -8.73 -12.07 -13.69
N ARG A 116 -8.40 -11.84 -12.41
CA ARG A 116 -9.26 -11.08 -11.47
C ARG A 116 -8.81 -9.63 -11.32
N CYS A 117 -7.52 -9.41 -11.06
CA CYS A 117 -6.94 -8.07 -11.09
C CYS A 117 -6.86 -7.59 -12.54
N LEU A 118 -7.57 -6.51 -12.87
CA LEU A 118 -7.60 -5.95 -14.22
C LEU A 118 -6.45 -4.97 -14.44
N ALA A 119 -6.07 -4.22 -13.41
CA ALA A 119 -4.92 -3.32 -13.39
C ALA A 119 -4.51 -3.00 -11.96
N ALA A 120 -3.25 -2.63 -11.75
CA ALA A 120 -2.70 -2.22 -10.47
C ALA A 120 -1.90 -0.92 -10.59
N ALA A 121 -1.97 -0.06 -9.54
CA ALA A 121 -1.13 1.12 -9.42
C ALA A 121 -0.29 1.04 -8.13
N SER A 122 1.03 1.17 -8.26
CA SER A 122 1.94 1.42 -7.14
C SER A 122 2.19 2.92 -7.04
N ILE A 123 1.79 3.53 -5.94
CA ILE A 123 1.83 4.98 -5.70
C ILE A 123 2.84 5.24 -4.59
N ALA A 124 3.97 5.86 -4.92
CA ALA A 124 5.06 6.09 -3.97
C ALA A 124 5.45 4.80 -3.20
N GLY A 125 5.41 3.64 -3.90
CA GLY A 125 5.61 2.34 -3.27
C GLY A 125 7.07 1.95 -3.18
N VAL A 126 7.45 1.24 -2.10
CA VAL A 126 8.80 0.69 -1.97
C VAL A 126 9.07 -0.39 -3.03
N ALA A 127 10.32 -0.53 -3.44
CA ALA A 127 10.81 -1.66 -4.21
C ALA A 127 11.23 -2.82 -3.28
N PRO A 128 11.43 -4.04 -3.79
CA PRO A 128 11.95 -5.14 -2.97
C PRO A 128 13.26 -4.77 -2.29
N TYR A 129 13.43 -5.13 -1.02
CA TYR A 129 14.65 -4.80 -0.26
C TYR A 129 15.92 -5.34 -0.91
N GLN A 130 15.82 -6.52 -1.53
CA GLN A 130 16.92 -7.20 -2.21
C GLN A 130 17.07 -6.79 -3.69
N ALA A 131 16.44 -5.67 -4.10
CA ALA A 131 16.49 -5.15 -5.46
C ALA A 131 17.93 -4.87 -5.90
N ARG A 132 18.41 -5.56 -6.93
CA ARG A 132 19.78 -5.39 -7.43
C ARG A 132 19.98 -3.99 -7.97
N GLY A 133 21.05 -3.34 -7.52
CA GLY A 133 21.43 -1.99 -7.96
C GLY A 133 20.65 -0.86 -7.29
N LEU A 134 19.80 -1.15 -6.32
CA LEU A 134 19.12 -0.16 -5.49
C LEU A 134 19.80 -0.11 -4.11
N ASP A 135 20.31 1.05 -3.73
CA ASP A 135 20.61 1.34 -2.32
C ASP A 135 19.29 1.73 -1.64
N TRP A 136 18.67 0.74 -0.99
CA TRP A 136 17.26 0.80 -0.57
C TRP A 136 16.98 1.91 0.44
N LEU A 137 17.92 2.20 1.33
CA LEU A 137 17.78 3.25 2.36
C LEU A 137 18.26 4.63 1.89
N ALA A 138 18.98 4.71 0.78
CA ALA A 138 19.57 5.96 0.32
C ALA A 138 18.49 6.99 -0.06
N GLY A 139 18.51 8.13 0.62
CA GLY A 139 17.59 9.24 0.41
C GLY A 139 16.35 9.21 1.30
N MET A 140 16.12 8.14 2.08
CA MET A 140 15.07 8.13 3.11
C MET A 140 15.35 9.15 4.21
N GLY A 141 14.30 9.65 4.85
CA GLY A 141 14.40 10.44 6.07
C GLY A 141 14.97 9.60 7.22
N PRO A 142 15.57 10.24 8.23
CA PRO A 142 16.25 9.56 9.33
C PRO A 142 15.34 8.63 10.13
N GLU A 143 14.05 8.93 10.20
CA GLU A 143 13.03 8.13 10.88
C GLU A 143 12.91 6.76 10.21
N ASN A 144 12.71 6.71 8.89
CA ASN A 144 12.62 5.46 8.13
C ASN A 144 13.95 4.68 8.10
N ILE A 145 15.09 5.38 8.06
CA ILE A 145 16.41 4.72 8.17
C ILE A 145 16.52 3.97 9.51
N ALA A 146 16.04 4.58 10.61
CA ALA A 146 16.07 3.95 11.93
C ALA A 146 15.13 2.75 12.01
N GLU A 147 13.89 2.89 11.49
CA GLU A 147 12.84 1.88 11.45
C GLU A 147 13.27 0.65 10.64
N PHE A 148 13.60 0.83 9.37
CA PHE A 148 14.02 -0.28 8.51
C PHE A 148 15.40 -0.84 8.90
N GLY A 149 16.27 -0.01 9.48
CA GLY A 149 17.48 -0.49 10.13
C GLY A 149 17.18 -1.42 11.32
N ALA A 150 16.09 -1.18 12.06
CA ALA A 150 15.62 -2.10 13.10
C ALA A 150 15.00 -3.37 12.50
N ALA A 151 14.19 -3.24 11.42
CA ALA A 151 13.59 -4.38 10.72
C ALA A 151 14.65 -5.38 10.22
N VAL A 152 15.72 -4.88 9.60
CA VAL A 152 16.84 -5.70 9.11
C VAL A 152 17.58 -6.43 10.25
N ARG A 153 17.60 -5.86 11.45
CA ARG A 153 18.17 -6.54 12.64
C ARG A 153 17.25 -7.62 13.21
N GLY A 154 16.01 -7.70 12.74
CA GLY A 154 15.04 -8.71 13.09
C GLY A 154 13.96 -8.27 14.07
N GLU A 155 12.98 -9.15 14.28
CA GLU A 155 11.72 -8.89 14.98
C GLU A 155 11.90 -8.23 16.35
N ALA A 156 12.84 -8.71 17.17
CA ALA A 156 13.04 -8.17 18.52
C ALA A 156 13.52 -6.71 18.53
N ALA A 157 14.43 -6.35 17.59
CA ALA A 157 14.93 -4.99 17.46
C ALA A 157 13.85 -4.06 16.93
N LEU A 158 13.08 -4.52 15.94
CA LEU A 158 11.96 -3.77 15.38
C LEU A 158 10.84 -3.57 16.42
N THR A 159 10.45 -4.62 17.16
CA THR A 159 9.44 -4.53 18.22
C THR A 159 9.81 -3.45 19.23
N ALA A 160 11.05 -3.45 19.72
CA ALA A 160 11.51 -2.45 20.70
C ALA A 160 11.48 -1.01 20.14
N PHE A 161 11.77 -0.84 18.85
CA PHE A 161 11.68 0.44 18.17
C PHE A 161 10.22 0.89 18.03
N LEU A 162 9.35 0.03 17.52
CA LEU A 162 7.94 0.34 17.26
C LEU A 162 7.14 0.56 18.53
N ASP A 163 7.42 -0.14 19.63
CA ASP A 163 6.79 0.10 20.93
C ASP A 163 7.03 1.53 21.43
N HIS A 164 8.20 2.11 21.12
CA HIS A 164 8.50 3.50 21.42
C HIS A 164 7.70 4.46 20.53
N GLU A 165 7.69 4.23 19.23
CA GLU A 165 7.01 5.09 18.25
C GLU A 165 5.48 5.05 18.39
N ALA A 166 4.90 3.90 18.74
CA ALA A 166 3.47 3.69 18.93
C ALA A 166 2.86 4.63 19.97
N VAL A 167 3.61 5.00 21.00
CA VAL A 167 3.16 5.94 22.04
C VAL A 167 2.88 7.31 21.43
N MET A 168 3.75 7.77 20.55
CA MET A 168 3.59 9.04 19.84
C MET A 168 2.43 8.96 18.85
N LEU A 169 2.39 7.91 18.02
CA LEU A 169 1.37 7.76 16.97
C LEU A 169 -0.05 7.67 17.54
N SER A 170 -0.23 7.05 18.69
CA SER A 170 -1.54 6.91 19.37
C SER A 170 -2.20 8.24 19.77
N THR A 171 -1.42 9.32 19.85
CA THR A 171 -1.88 10.63 20.33
C THR A 171 -1.89 11.71 19.24
N LEU A 172 -1.52 11.37 17.99
CA LEU A 172 -1.43 12.33 16.90
C LEU A 172 -2.76 13.03 16.61
N THR A 173 -2.67 14.31 16.30
CA THR A 173 -3.77 15.14 15.79
C THR A 173 -3.41 15.70 14.42
N GLY A 174 -4.39 16.17 13.65
CA GLY A 174 -4.13 16.84 12.37
C GLY A 174 -3.18 18.04 12.51
N GLU A 175 -3.23 18.77 13.64
CA GLU A 175 -2.32 19.89 13.90
C GLU A 175 -0.88 19.45 14.18
N SER A 176 -0.68 18.27 14.77
CA SER A 176 0.65 17.78 15.17
C SER A 176 1.32 16.88 14.13
N VAL A 177 0.56 16.28 13.22
CA VAL A 177 1.06 15.21 12.33
C VAL A 177 2.21 15.68 11.44
N ALA A 178 2.13 16.89 10.86
CA ALA A 178 3.19 17.41 10.01
C ALA A 178 4.53 17.56 10.75
N LYS A 179 4.46 18.00 12.02
CA LYS A 179 5.65 18.12 12.86
C LYS A 179 6.20 16.76 13.28
N SER A 180 5.30 15.80 13.53
CA SER A 180 5.68 14.45 13.99
C SER A 180 6.32 13.61 12.89
N LEU A 181 6.00 13.89 11.62
CA LEU A 181 6.66 13.24 10.47
C LEU A 181 8.10 13.74 10.20
N GLY A 182 8.53 14.80 10.87
CA GLY A 182 9.93 15.24 10.93
C GLY A 182 10.61 15.37 9.57
N GLY A 183 11.70 14.64 9.40
CA GLY A 183 12.53 14.63 8.19
C GLY A 183 11.93 13.89 7.00
N LEU A 184 10.81 13.19 7.19
CA LEU A 184 10.12 12.43 6.15
C LEU A 184 9.36 13.32 5.15
N VAL A 185 8.98 14.54 5.52
CA VAL A 185 8.15 15.42 4.72
C VAL A 185 8.94 16.62 4.19
N ILE A 186 8.75 16.91 2.90
CA ILE A 186 9.27 18.11 2.25
C ILE A 186 8.26 19.28 2.33
N GLU A 187 8.64 20.46 1.89
CA GLU A 187 7.77 21.64 1.90
C GLU A 187 6.45 21.41 1.14
N ALA A 188 6.51 20.74 -0.02
CA ALA A 188 5.33 20.40 -0.80
C ALA A 188 4.38 19.46 -0.06
N ASP A 189 4.92 18.50 0.71
CA ASP A 189 4.12 17.58 1.54
C ASP A 189 3.49 18.32 2.73
N GLN A 190 4.25 19.22 3.37
CA GLN A 190 3.73 20.05 4.46
C GLN A 190 2.58 20.95 3.99
N ALA A 191 2.65 21.45 2.75
CA ALA A 191 1.61 22.31 2.17
C ALA A 191 0.26 21.59 2.00
N VAL A 192 0.26 20.29 1.70
CA VAL A 192 -0.97 19.49 1.57
C VAL A 192 -1.40 18.84 2.89
N LEU A 193 -0.50 18.68 3.85
CA LEU A 193 -0.77 18.06 5.14
C LEU A 193 -1.45 19.05 6.10
N THR A 194 -2.62 19.53 5.69
CA THR A 194 -3.45 20.50 6.39
C THR A 194 -4.93 20.11 6.34
N GLY A 195 -5.75 20.66 7.25
CA GLY A 195 -7.20 20.46 7.27
C GLY A 195 -7.60 18.99 7.22
N GLU A 196 -8.57 18.64 6.37
CA GLU A 196 -9.15 17.29 6.28
C GLU A 196 -8.11 16.19 5.95
N PHE A 197 -7.10 16.51 5.15
CA PHE A 197 -6.06 15.52 4.83
C PHE A 197 -5.14 15.24 6.03
N ALA A 198 -4.76 16.27 6.78
CA ALA A 198 -3.99 16.09 8.01
C ALA A 198 -4.77 15.29 9.07
N ASP A 199 -6.08 15.59 9.21
CA ASP A 199 -6.97 14.86 10.12
C ASP A 199 -7.11 13.38 9.71
N TYR A 200 -7.23 13.10 8.40
CA TYR A 200 -7.24 11.73 7.86
C TYR A 200 -5.95 10.98 8.18
N VAL A 201 -4.78 11.57 7.88
CA VAL A 201 -3.48 10.93 8.15
C VAL A 201 -3.32 10.65 9.65
N ALA A 202 -3.61 11.64 10.49
CA ALA A 202 -3.54 11.46 11.94
C ALA A 202 -4.53 10.40 12.45
N ALA A 203 -5.75 10.36 11.91
CA ALA A 203 -6.74 9.34 12.27
C ALA A 203 -6.29 7.93 11.85
N GLY A 204 -5.72 7.77 10.65
CA GLY A 204 -5.21 6.50 10.15
C GLY A 204 -4.05 5.97 10.98
N LEU A 205 -3.09 6.86 11.34
CA LEU A 205 -1.97 6.51 12.22
C LEU A 205 -2.45 6.11 13.63
N ARG A 206 -3.41 6.82 14.23
CA ARG A 206 -4.00 6.40 15.51
C ARG A 206 -4.75 5.09 15.41
N ALA A 207 -5.55 4.92 14.35
CA ALA A 207 -6.36 3.72 14.15
C ALA A 207 -5.49 2.47 14.03
N SER A 208 -4.33 2.57 13.36
CA SER A 208 -3.40 1.44 13.23
C SER A 208 -2.85 0.95 14.58
N MET A 209 -2.86 1.79 15.61
CA MET A 209 -2.40 1.44 16.98
C MET A 209 -3.49 0.82 17.85
N ASN A 210 -4.76 0.77 17.39
CA ASN A 210 -5.87 0.19 18.18
C ASN A 210 -5.67 -1.29 18.52
N SER A 211 -4.97 -2.03 17.66
CA SER A 211 -4.62 -3.45 17.84
C SER A 211 -3.16 -3.68 18.23
N GLY A 212 -2.45 -2.63 18.64
CA GLY A 212 -1.01 -2.66 18.93
C GLY A 212 -0.16 -2.61 17.67
N ILE A 213 1.12 -2.96 17.78
CA ILE A 213 2.12 -2.81 16.73
C ILE A 213 2.22 -4.00 15.77
N ALA A 214 1.45 -5.08 15.97
CA ALA A 214 1.65 -6.34 15.24
C ALA A 214 1.52 -6.16 13.71
N GLY A 215 0.53 -5.41 13.25
CA GLY A 215 0.34 -5.14 11.84
C GLY A 215 1.52 -4.36 11.22
N TRP A 216 1.97 -3.31 11.91
CA TRP A 216 3.11 -2.49 11.49
C TRP A 216 4.40 -3.31 11.44
N ARG A 217 4.73 -4.00 12.53
CA ARG A 217 5.89 -4.87 12.62
C ARG A 217 5.95 -5.91 11.50
N ASP A 218 4.82 -6.59 11.27
CA ASP A 218 4.76 -7.68 10.31
C ASP A 218 4.78 -7.16 8.85
N ASP A 219 4.34 -5.90 8.59
CA ASP A 219 4.52 -5.22 7.32
C ASP A 219 6.01 -4.94 7.06
N ASP A 220 6.70 -4.30 8.01
CA ASP A 220 8.11 -3.94 7.85
C ASP A 220 9.01 -5.15 7.66
N LEU A 221 8.76 -6.22 8.43
CA LEU A 221 9.47 -7.49 8.26
C LEU A 221 9.20 -8.09 6.87
N ALA A 222 7.96 -8.04 6.38
CA ALA A 222 7.63 -8.54 5.04
C ALA A 222 8.29 -7.73 3.93
N PHE A 223 8.52 -6.41 4.12
CA PHE A 223 9.17 -5.56 3.11
C PHE A 223 10.65 -5.86 2.95
N VAL A 224 11.34 -6.22 4.04
CA VAL A 224 12.78 -6.51 4.00
C VAL A 224 13.10 -7.97 3.66
N GLU A 225 12.11 -8.84 3.61
CA GLU A 225 12.23 -10.24 3.21
C GLU A 225 11.83 -10.48 1.74
N ASP A 226 11.88 -11.73 1.28
CA ASP A 226 11.37 -12.10 -0.04
C ASP A 226 9.84 -11.91 -0.12
N TRP A 227 9.39 -11.11 -1.08
CA TRP A 227 7.98 -10.80 -1.26
C TRP A 227 7.13 -11.99 -1.72
N GLY A 228 7.76 -13.06 -2.24
CA GLY A 228 7.09 -14.29 -2.70
C GLY A 228 6.48 -14.19 -4.09
N PHE A 229 6.79 -13.17 -4.87
CA PHE A 229 6.38 -13.01 -6.27
C PHE A 229 7.37 -12.15 -7.07
N SER A 230 7.20 -12.16 -8.40
CA SER A 230 7.93 -11.28 -9.32
C SER A 230 7.01 -10.78 -10.43
N LEU A 231 7.23 -9.56 -10.90
CA LEU A 231 6.56 -8.95 -12.06
C LEU A 231 7.52 -8.74 -13.24
N GLY A 232 8.53 -9.58 -13.35
CA GLY A 232 9.52 -9.55 -14.42
C GLY A 232 10.94 -9.27 -13.96
N TRP A 233 11.16 -8.93 -12.67
CA TRP A 233 12.51 -8.86 -12.10
C TRP A 233 13.02 -10.27 -11.71
N GLU A 234 14.35 -10.40 -11.69
CA GLU A 234 14.97 -11.63 -11.20
C GLU A 234 14.89 -11.71 -9.67
N SER A 235 14.32 -12.79 -9.15
CA SER A 235 14.40 -13.11 -7.73
C SER A 235 15.84 -13.47 -7.33
N PRO A 236 16.26 -13.21 -6.07
CA PRO A 236 17.55 -13.66 -5.57
C PRO A 236 17.63 -15.20 -5.58
N GLY A 237 18.15 -15.80 -6.62
CA GLY A 237 18.19 -17.26 -6.78
C GLY A 237 17.91 -17.72 -8.20
N GLY A 238 17.46 -16.82 -9.09
CA GLY A 238 17.34 -17.12 -10.52
C GLY A 238 16.16 -17.99 -10.94
N GLU A 239 15.38 -18.50 -9.98
CA GLU A 239 14.15 -19.25 -10.28
C GLU A 239 12.92 -18.39 -9.99
N PRO A 240 11.87 -18.43 -10.82
CA PRO A 240 10.62 -17.77 -10.50
C PRO A 240 10.06 -18.38 -9.20
N PRO A 241 9.61 -17.57 -8.23
CA PRO A 241 9.00 -18.09 -7.02
C PRO A 241 7.78 -18.94 -7.41
N GLY A 242 7.85 -20.24 -7.09
CA GLY A 242 6.71 -21.14 -7.24
C GLY A 242 6.69 -22.04 -8.48
N GLY A 243 7.82 -22.42 -9.07
CA GLY A 243 8.02 -23.70 -9.82
C GLY A 243 7.10 -24.05 -10.98
N GLU A 244 6.00 -23.37 -11.23
CA GLU A 244 5.14 -23.56 -12.40
C GLU A 244 4.99 -22.27 -13.22
N PRO A 245 4.99 -22.37 -14.56
CA PRO A 245 4.68 -21.22 -15.40
C PRO A 245 3.29 -20.69 -15.02
N GLN A 246 3.19 -19.39 -14.63
CA GLN A 246 1.88 -18.79 -14.44
C GLN A 246 1.07 -18.95 -15.73
N ALA A 247 -0.09 -19.59 -15.62
CA ALA A 247 -0.96 -19.90 -16.76
C ALA A 247 -1.51 -18.62 -17.43
N GLN A 248 -1.43 -17.49 -16.76
CA GLN A 248 -1.88 -16.18 -17.25
C GLN A 248 -0.83 -15.10 -16.95
N ALA A 249 -0.75 -14.11 -17.86
CA ALA A 249 0.11 -12.95 -17.65
C ALA A 249 -0.36 -12.12 -16.42
N PRO A 250 0.57 -11.53 -15.67
CA PRO A 250 0.22 -10.58 -14.62
C PRO A 250 -0.64 -9.43 -15.14
N ALA A 251 -1.44 -8.81 -14.26
CA ALA A 251 -2.18 -7.61 -14.61
C ALA A 251 -1.24 -6.47 -14.99
N PRO A 252 -1.65 -5.55 -15.89
CA PRO A 252 -0.88 -4.35 -16.20
C PRO A 252 -0.72 -3.47 -14.97
N VAL A 253 0.45 -2.80 -14.89
CA VAL A 253 0.87 -2.01 -13.72
C VAL A 253 1.19 -0.59 -14.12
N ALA A 254 0.73 0.38 -13.31
CA ALA A 254 1.24 1.76 -13.31
C ALA A 254 2.16 2.00 -12.11
N VAL A 255 3.24 2.75 -12.31
CA VAL A 255 4.17 3.21 -11.26
C VAL A 255 4.11 4.72 -11.20
N TRP A 256 3.73 5.25 -10.04
CA TRP A 256 3.64 6.68 -9.76
C TRP A 256 4.63 7.04 -8.66
N GLN A 257 5.57 7.97 -8.92
CA GLN A 257 6.60 8.33 -7.96
C GLN A 257 6.98 9.81 -8.06
N GLY A 258 7.04 10.49 -6.91
CA GLY A 258 7.57 11.85 -6.80
C GLY A 258 9.10 11.87 -6.71
N ASP A 259 9.74 12.85 -7.36
CA ASP A 259 11.21 12.93 -7.39
C ASP A 259 11.82 13.56 -6.14
N GLN A 260 10.97 14.15 -5.25
CA GLN A 260 11.38 14.74 -3.99
C GLN A 260 10.93 13.92 -2.77
N ASP A 261 10.45 12.70 -2.99
CA ASP A 261 9.97 11.82 -1.93
C ASP A 261 11.11 11.39 -0.98
N ARG A 262 10.90 11.60 0.33
CA ARG A 262 11.85 11.25 1.38
C ARG A 262 11.36 10.10 2.28
N MET A 263 10.12 9.66 2.13
CA MET A 263 9.63 8.43 2.76
C MET A 263 10.03 7.22 1.92
N VAL A 264 9.73 7.28 0.61
CA VAL A 264 10.14 6.28 -0.38
C VAL A 264 10.90 7.01 -1.49
N PRO A 265 12.23 7.01 -1.46
CA PRO A 265 13.04 7.76 -2.40
C PRO A 265 12.75 7.45 -3.86
N PHE A 266 12.96 8.45 -4.72
CA PHE A 266 12.74 8.38 -6.16
C PHE A 266 13.35 7.14 -6.83
N ALA A 267 14.50 6.69 -6.33
CA ALA A 267 15.20 5.50 -6.82
C ALA A 267 14.35 4.22 -6.77
N HIS A 268 13.41 4.11 -5.81
CA HIS A 268 12.47 2.99 -5.75
C HIS A 268 11.53 2.97 -6.95
N GLY A 269 10.89 4.12 -7.23
CA GLY A 269 10.01 4.25 -8.39
C GLY A 269 10.75 4.04 -9.70
N GLN A 270 11.97 4.56 -9.83
CA GLN A 270 12.82 4.32 -11.00
C GLN A 270 13.16 2.84 -11.17
N TRP A 271 13.48 2.16 -10.06
CA TRP A 271 13.76 0.73 -10.10
C TRP A 271 12.54 -0.09 -10.50
N LEU A 272 11.37 0.17 -9.90
CA LEU A 272 10.11 -0.48 -10.26
C LEU A 272 9.78 -0.25 -11.74
N ALA A 273 9.90 0.99 -12.21
CA ALA A 273 9.68 1.37 -13.61
C ALA A 273 10.58 0.61 -14.60
N ALA A 274 11.83 0.38 -14.23
CA ALA A 274 12.79 -0.33 -15.06
C ALA A 274 12.63 -1.85 -15.04
N ASN A 275 12.08 -2.41 -13.97
CA ASN A 275 12.07 -3.86 -13.73
C ASN A 275 10.69 -4.51 -13.87
N ILE A 276 9.59 -3.76 -13.77
CA ILE A 276 8.25 -4.30 -14.06
C ILE A 276 8.02 -4.26 -15.57
N ARG A 277 7.89 -5.42 -16.18
CA ARG A 277 7.72 -5.52 -17.63
C ARG A 277 6.43 -4.83 -18.10
N GLY A 278 6.56 -3.85 -18.96
CA GLY A 278 5.43 -3.12 -19.53
C GLY A 278 4.75 -2.15 -18.58
N ALA A 279 5.40 -1.78 -17.47
CA ALA A 279 4.86 -0.79 -16.56
C ALA A 279 4.60 0.55 -17.28
N ARG A 280 3.44 1.15 -17.01
CA ARG A 280 3.18 2.56 -17.33
C ARG A 280 3.79 3.42 -16.22
N VAL A 281 4.57 4.43 -16.60
CA VAL A 281 5.45 5.13 -15.67
C VAL A 281 5.12 6.61 -15.59
N HIS A 282 4.89 7.09 -14.37
CA HIS A 282 4.61 8.49 -14.05
C HIS A 282 5.59 8.98 -12.97
N LEU A 283 6.73 9.51 -13.41
CA LEU A 283 7.72 10.12 -12.53
C LEU A 283 7.42 11.63 -12.46
N MET A 284 7.03 12.10 -11.27
CA MET A 284 6.42 13.41 -11.05
C MET A 284 7.46 14.43 -10.52
N PRO A 285 7.92 15.39 -11.36
CA PRO A 285 8.83 16.44 -10.89
C PRO A 285 8.22 17.29 -9.79
N GLY A 286 9.01 17.56 -8.74
CA GLY A 286 8.60 18.36 -7.57
C GLY A 286 7.63 17.66 -6.62
N GLY A 287 7.23 16.43 -6.92
CA GLY A 287 6.32 15.66 -6.07
C GLY A 287 7.05 15.05 -4.86
N GLY A 288 6.47 15.20 -3.67
CA GLY A 288 6.84 14.45 -2.49
C GLY A 288 5.94 13.22 -2.31
N HIS A 289 6.01 12.61 -1.15
CA HIS A 289 5.25 11.39 -0.81
C HIS A 289 3.74 11.63 -0.72
N LEU A 290 3.36 12.70 -0.05
CA LEU A 290 1.97 13.07 0.21
C LEU A 290 1.42 13.96 -0.90
N SER A 291 2.19 14.96 -1.28
CA SER A 291 1.77 15.99 -2.26
C SER A 291 1.50 15.40 -3.63
N MET A 292 2.33 14.45 -4.09
CA MET A 292 2.11 13.75 -5.34
C MET A 292 0.82 12.91 -5.28
N THR A 293 0.63 12.15 -4.22
CA THR A 293 -0.55 11.28 -4.05
C THR A 293 -1.83 12.09 -4.05
N VAL A 294 -1.90 13.18 -3.28
CA VAL A 294 -3.10 14.04 -3.21
C VAL A 294 -3.38 14.72 -4.55
N SER A 295 -2.35 15.28 -5.21
CA SER A 295 -2.52 16.05 -6.45
C SER A 295 -2.78 15.18 -7.68
N ALA A 296 -2.37 13.92 -7.68
CA ALA A 296 -2.46 13.03 -8.84
C ALA A 296 -3.58 12.00 -8.74
N PHE A 297 -4.31 11.89 -7.62
CA PHE A 297 -5.21 10.76 -7.38
C PHE A 297 -6.29 10.57 -8.45
N ASP A 298 -6.90 11.65 -8.93
CA ASP A 298 -7.87 11.59 -10.04
C ASP A 298 -7.22 10.99 -11.31
N ARG A 299 -6.01 11.45 -11.65
CA ARG A 299 -5.26 10.94 -12.81
C ARG A 299 -4.84 9.48 -12.63
N ILE A 300 -4.51 9.08 -11.38
CA ILE A 300 -4.18 7.69 -11.06
C ILE A 300 -5.39 6.79 -11.31
N LEU A 301 -6.59 7.22 -10.92
CA LEU A 301 -7.81 6.45 -11.18
C LEU A 301 -8.14 6.37 -12.68
N ASP A 302 -8.00 7.47 -13.42
CA ASP A 302 -8.23 7.48 -14.88
C ASP A 302 -7.25 6.56 -15.59
N ASP A 303 -5.97 6.63 -15.21
CA ASP A 303 -4.91 5.78 -15.75
C ASP A 303 -5.14 4.29 -15.44
N LEU A 304 -5.58 3.99 -14.21
CA LEU A 304 -5.89 2.63 -13.78
C LEU A 304 -7.06 2.02 -14.58
N LEU A 305 -8.11 2.81 -14.84
CA LEU A 305 -9.24 2.40 -15.66
C LEU A 305 -8.85 2.22 -17.14
N ASP A 306 -8.00 3.09 -17.68
CA ASP A 306 -7.47 2.95 -19.02
C ASP A 306 -6.62 1.68 -19.18
N LEU A 307 -5.73 1.40 -18.22
CA LEU A 307 -4.95 0.17 -18.18
C LEU A 307 -5.82 -1.09 -18.11
N ALA A 308 -6.96 -1.00 -17.41
CA ALA A 308 -7.94 -2.08 -17.34
C ALA A 308 -8.80 -2.23 -18.59
N GLY A 309 -8.66 -1.33 -19.60
CA GLY A 309 -9.48 -1.32 -20.81
C GLY A 309 -10.94 -0.89 -20.57
N LEU A 310 -11.18 -0.07 -19.53
CA LEU A 310 -12.52 0.34 -19.07
C LEU A 310 -12.86 1.81 -19.36
N THR A 311 -11.98 2.55 -20.01
CA THR A 311 -12.29 3.90 -20.53
C THR A 311 -13.05 3.76 -21.85
N ALA A 312 -14.16 4.51 -21.94
CA ALA A 312 -14.99 4.56 -23.17
C ALA A 312 -14.31 5.36 -24.27
#